data_2503005a5bc957b6a10180030a6bcd81
#
_entry.id   2503005a5bc957b6a10180030a6bcd81
#
_cell.length_a   1.000
_cell.length_b   1.000
_cell.length_c   1.000
_cell.angle_alpha   90.00
_cell.angle_beta   90.00
_cell.angle_gamma   90.00
#
_symmetry.space_group_name_H-M   'P 1'
#
loop_
_entity.id
_entity.type
_entity.pdbx_description
1 polymer ?
#
loop_
_entity_poly.entity_id
_entity_poly.type
_entity_poly.pdbx_seq_one_letter_code
_entity_poly.pdbx_strand_id
1 'polypeptide(L)'
;LFDMDENKVLAKGLCEQIGPAGNITHKRPGQPTYAESYPMPTHNEAIELVLKLLTDAEWGVIKSVDEIGAVGHRFAHGGKFQSSQVLTEAEMEYLESIVPINPLHGPPAIKGVYACRAVLADKPHIGVFDTSFYSTLEPKAYMYALPYEWYEKYGIRKYGFHGTSHRYVGAKAAEYLGKDAKDLKIITCHIGSGSSVTAIDGGIAVDTSMGFTPQDGLPMGTRCGAIDPSLVTYVMKQSGMTPDEMDNAMNKKSGLLGVSGVSNDGREVWAAADAGNERAKLAMELMARGAVKLIGTYTAEM
;
A
#
# COMPACT_ATOMS: atom_id res chain seq x y z
N LEU A 1 -0.67 -11.16 14.45
CA LEU A 1 -0.92 -10.87 15.85
C LEU A 1 0.35 -10.35 16.51
N PHE A 2 0.21 -9.32 17.33
CA PHE A 2 1.32 -8.69 18.05
C PHE A 2 1.01 -8.69 19.54
N ASP A 3 2.05 -8.88 20.35
CA ASP A 3 2.07 -8.44 21.73
C ASP A 3 2.51 -6.98 21.74
N MET A 4 1.60 -6.09 22.14
CA MET A 4 1.86 -4.64 22.10
C MET A 4 2.64 -4.16 23.32
N ASP A 5 2.61 -4.90 24.43
CA ASP A 5 3.36 -4.56 25.65
C ASP A 5 4.85 -4.86 25.45
N GLU A 6 5.16 -6.01 24.83
CA GLU A 6 6.52 -6.41 24.54
C GLU A 6 7.01 -5.99 23.14
N ASN A 7 6.13 -5.39 22.32
CA ASN A 7 6.38 -5.02 20.92
C ASN A 7 6.91 -6.20 20.09
N LYS A 8 6.30 -7.36 20.23
CA LYS A 8 6.70 -8.61 19.59
C LYS A 8 5.65 -9.15 18.63
N VAL A 9 6.11 -9.75 17.54
CA VAL A 9 5.25 -10.55 16.66
C VAL A 9 5.03 -11.91 17.30
N LEU A 10 3.78 -12.24 17.65
CA LEU A 10 3.38 -13.58 18.12
C LEU A 10 3.13 -14.52 16.95
N ALA A 11 2.40 -14.05 15.93
CA ALA A 11 2.14 -14.80 14.72
C ALA A 11 1.96 -13.86 13.53
N LYS A 12 2.31 -14.34 12.34
CA LYS A 12 2.01 -13.71 11.05
C LYS A 12 1.58 -14.76 10.04
N GLY A 13 0.82 -14.38 9.04
CA GLY A 13 0.37 -15.29 8.01
C GLY A 13 -0.26 -14.55 6.85
N LEU A 14 -0.79 -15.34 5.92
CA LEU A 14 -1.40 -14.85 4.70
C LEU A 14 -2.51 -15.81 4.28
N CYS A 15 -3.67 -15.25 3.94
CA CYS A 15 -4.73 -15.94 3.22
C CYS A 15 -4.70 -15.45 1.78
N GLU A 16 -4.43 -16.32 0.84
CA GLU A 16 -4.31 -16.03 -0.58
C GLU A 16 -5.43 -16.70 -1.36
N GLN A 17 -5.79 -16.09 -2.52
CA GLN A 17 -6.80 -16.65 -3.42
C GLN A 17 -8.11 -16.95 -2.70
N ILE A 18 -8.56 -16.03 -1.81
CA ILE A 18 -9.85 -16.18 -1.12
C ILE A 18 -10.92 -16.51 -2.14
N GLY A 19 -11.55 -17.68 -1.97
CA GLY A 19 -12.44 -18.32 -2.92
C GLY A 19 -12.42 -19.84 -2.72
N PRO A 20 -12.87 -20.62 -3.71
CA PRO A 20 -12.96 -22.08 -3.60
C PRO A 20 -11.61 -22.80 -3.47
N ALA A 21 -10.50 -22.17 -3.85
CA ALA A 21 -9.16 -22.75 -3.83
C ALA A 21 -8.17 -21.87 -3.03
N GLY A 22 -8.57 -21.40 -1.88
CA GLY A 22 -7.74 -20.55 -1.03
C GLY A 22 -6.56 -21.29 -0.40
N ASN A 23 -5.51 -20.52 -0.07
CA ASN A 23 -4.35 -21.02 0.65
C ASN A 23 -4.11 -20.18 1.91
N ILE A 24 -3.77 -20.84 3.00
CA ILE A 24 -3.39 -20.17 4.24
C ILE A 24 -1.96 -20.54 4.62
N THR A 25 -1.18 -19.55 5.02
CA THR A 25 0.08 -19.74 5.73
C THR A 25 0.01 -19.12 7.10
N HIS A 26 0.58 -19.80 8.10
CA HIS A 26 0.68 -19.32 9.47
C HIS A 26 2.10 -19.57 9.99
N LYS A 27 2.72 -18.51 10.49
CA LYS A 27 4.13 -18.49 10.94
C LYS A 27 4.23 -17.96 12.35
N ARG A 28 4.97 -18.68 13.18
CA ARG A 28 5.32 -18.28 14.56
C ARG A 28 6.84 -18.15 14.66
N PRO A 29 7.38 -17.16 15.37
CA PRO A 29 8.82 -17.01 15.54
C PRO A 29 9.47 -18.28 16.07
N GLY A 30 10.51 -18.77 15.39
CA GLY A 30 11.27 -19.95 15.80
C GLY A 30 10.55 -21.31 15.68
N GLN A 31 9.38 -21.36 15.04
CA GLN A 31 8.58 -22.58 14.86
C GLN A 31 8.40 -22.90 13.37
N PRO A 32 8.08 -24.16 13.02
CA PRO A 32 7.72 -24.53 11.66
C PRO A 32 6.55 -23.72 11.13
N THR A 33 6.54 -23.50 9.81
CA THR A 33 5.43 -22.84 9.13
C THR A 33 4.31 -23.86 8.88
N TYR A 34 3.10 -23.49 9.27
CA TYR A 34 1.88 -24.16 8.80
C TYR A 34 1.50 -23.60 7.44
N ALA A 35 1.20 -24.44 6.47
CA ALA A 35 0.72 -24.05 5.15
C ALA A 35 -0.23 -25.11 4.62
N GLU A 36 -1.43 -24.71 4.22
CA GLU A 36 -2.46 -25.62 3.73
C GLU A 36 -3.36 -24.92 2.71
N SER A 37 -3.86 -25.71 1.75
CA SER A 37 -4.93 -25.27 0.85
C SER A 37 -6.27 -25.51 1.53
N TYR A 38 -7.08 -24.48 1.66
CA TYR A 38 -8.36 -24.54 2.36
C TYR A 38 -9.42 -23.71 1.62
N PRO A 39 -10.62 -24.22 1.38
CA PRO A 39 -11.70 -23.42 0.82
C PRO A 39 -12.04 -22.24 1.74
N MET A 40 -11.88 -21.04 1.25
CA MET A 40 -12.25 -19.79 1.92
C MET A 40 -13.17 -19.00 1.00
N PRO A 41 -14.46 -19.39 0.87
CA PRO A 41 -15.38 -18.77 -0.08
C PRO A 41 -15.44 -17.24 0.02
N THR A 42 -15.37 -16.72 1.23
CA THR A 42 -15.38 -15.28 1.51
C THR A 42 -14.29 -14.89 2.52
N HIS A 43 -14.19 -13.61 2.80
CA HIS A 43 -13.29 -13.08 3.81
C HIS A 43 -13.68 -13.52 5.24
N ASN A 44 -14.97 -13.83 5.48
CA ASN A 44 -15.43 -14.29 6.79
C ASN A 44 -14.79 -15.62 7.15
N GLU A 45 -14.87 -16.61 6.27
CA GLU A 45 -14.25 -17.93 6.50
C GLU A 45 -12.72 -17.82 6.61
N ALA A 46 -12.11 -16.90 5.85
CA ALA A 46 -10.68 -16.65 5.98
C ALA A 46 -10.30 -16.13 7.38
N ILE A 47 -11.06 -15.17 7.93
CA ILE A 47 -10.83 -14.64 9.29
C ILE A 47 -11.14 -15.71 10.36
N GLU A 48 -12.23 -16.44 10.23
CA GLU A 48 -12.55 -17.56 11.15
C GLU A 48 -11.43 -18.58 11.20
N LEU A 49 -10.87 -18.96 10.05
CA LEU A 49 -9.73 -19.86 9.95
C LEU A 49 -8.47 -19.30 10.62
N VAL A 50 -8.19 -18.00 10.43
CA VAL A 50 -7.09 -17.33 11.12
C VAL A 50 -7.27 -17.39 12.64
N LEU A 51 -8.45 -17.05 13.15
CA LEU A 51 -8.74 -17.10 14.61
C LEU A 51 -8.63 -18.52 15.15
N LYS A 52 -9.11 -19.52 14.41
CA LYS A 52 -8.97 -20.94 14.76
C LYS A 52 -7.49 -21.33 14.89
N LEU A 53 -6.64 -20.93 13.93
CA LEU A 53 -5.21 -21.21 13.99
C LEU A 53 -4.51 -20.48 15.13
N LEU A 54 -4.91 -19.24 15.44
CA LEU A 54 -4.33 -18.48 16.55
C LEU A 54 -4.62 -19.10 17.92
N THR A 55 -5.74 -19.85 18.07
CA THR A 55 -6.17 -20.52 19.30
C THR A 55 -5.99 -22.05 19.28
N ASP A 56 -5.41 -22.59 18.22
CA ASP A 56 -5.19 -24.03 18.06
C ASP A 56 -4.26 -24.61 19.12
N ALA A 57 -4.46 -25.86 19.53
CA ALA A 57 -3.66 -26.51 20.57
C ALA A 57 -2.18 -26.69 20.16
N GLU A 58 -1.92 -26.91 18.87
CA GLU A 58 -0.57 -27.15 18.32
C GLU A 58 0.01 -25.87 17.69
N TRP A 59 -0.81 -25.14 16.93
CA TRP A 59 -0.39 -24.01 16.12
C TRP A 59 -0.68 -22.64 16.75
N GLY A 60 -1.43 -22.60 17.83
CA GLY A 60 -1.87 -21.37 18.47
C GLY A 60 -0.77 -20.60 19.19
N VAL A 61 -1.05 -19.34 19.47
CA VAL A 61 -0.19 -18.41 20.22
C VAL A 61 -0.97 -17.67 21.32
N ILE A 62 -2.30 -17.84 21.37
CA ILE A 62 -3.22 -17.37 22.40
C ILE A 62 -4.15 -18.51 22.83
N LYS A 63 -4.71 -18.44 24.00
CA LYS A 63 -5.62 -19.46 24.54
C LYS A 63 -7.08 -19.21 24.14
N SER A 64 -7.44 -17.94 23.97
CA SER A 64 -8.79 -17.49 23.62
C SER A 64 -8.71 -16.23 22.78
N VAL A 65 -9.71 -16.02 21.91
CA VAL A 65 -9.90 -14.78 21.15
C VAL A 65 -10.14 -13.57 22.08
N ASP A 66 -10.52 -13.80 23.33
CA ASP A 66 -10.68 -12.73 24.34
C ASP A 66 -9.37 -12.02 24.64
N GLU A 67 -8.23 -12.65 24.43
CA GLU A 67 -6.90 -12.04 24.60
C GLU A 67 -6.61 -11.00 23.52
N ILE A 68 -7.38 -10.96 22.41
CA ILE A 68 -7.25 -9.93 21.39
C ILE A 68 -7.83 -8.61 21.92
N GLY A 69 -6.99 -7.61 22.14
CA GLY A 69 -7.40 -6.32 22.67
C GLY A 69 -7.99 -5.37 21.63
N ALA A 70 -7.53 -5.44 20.36
CA ALA A 70 -7.99 -4.59 19.26
C ALA A 70 -7.63 -5.19 17.90
N VAL A 71 -8.29 -4.71 16.84
CA VAL A 71 -8.02 -5.09 15.45
C VAL A 71 -7.61 -3.87 14.64
N GLY A 72 -6.40 -3.89 14.08
CA GLY A 72 -5.91 -2.84 13.16
C GLY A 72 -6.21 -3.20 11.71
N HIS A 73 -6.80 -2.27 10.97
CA HIS A 73 -7.14 -2.40 9.55
C HIS A 73 -6.35 -1.37 8.74
N ARG A 74 -5.53 -1.84 7.80
CA ARG A 74 -4.85 -0.94 6.88
C ARG A 74 -5.78 -0.53 5.74
N PHE A 75 -5.86 0.78 5.53
CA PHE A 75 -6.49 1.40 4.37
C PHE A 75 -5.44 2.14 3.53
N ALA A 76 -5.46 1.92 2.22
CA ALA A 76 -4.61 2.66 1.31
C ALA A 76 -4.99 4.15 1.27
N HIS A 77 -6.27 4.48 1.43
CA HIS A 77 -6.78 5.86 1.38
C HIS A 77 -7.73 6.13 2.54
N GLY A 78 -7.44 7.19 3.30
CA GLY A 78 -8.26 7.64 4.43
C GLY A 78 -9.08 8.90 4.16
N GLY A 79 -8.97 9.48 2.97
CA GLY A 79 -9.65 10.73 2.63
C GLY A 79 -9.30 11.85 3.60
N LYS A 80 -10.28 12.33 4.36
CA LYS A 80 -10.12 13.40 5.37
C LYS A 80 -9.37 12.98 6.64
N PHE A 81 -9.16 11.69 6.87
CA PHE A 81 -8.53 11.21 8.11
C PHE A 81 -7.02 11.46 8.11
N GLN A 82 -6.59 12.29 9.03
CA GLN A 82 -5.18 12.69 9.23
C GLN A 82 -4.43 11.81 10.24
N SER A 83 -5.15 10.92 10.91
CA SER A 83 -4.60 9.95 11.87
C SER A 83 -5.43 8.67 11.88
N SER A 84 -4.95 7.65 12.57
CA SER A 84 -5.74 6.43 12.81
C SER A 84 -7.04 6.76 13.51
N GLN A 85 -8.13 6.06 13.17
CA GLN A 85 -9.47 6.27 13.70
C GLN A 85 -10.05 4.98 14.27
N VAL A 86 -10.83 5.08 15.34
CA VAL A 86 -11.74 4.02 15.72
C VAL A 86 -12.84 3.98 14.64
N LEU A 87 -13.01 2.82 14.01
CA LEU A 87 -14.00 2.67 12.95
C LEU A 87 -15.38 2.49 13.60
N THR A 88 -16.17 3.55 13.71
CA THR A 88 -17.59 3.49 14.01
C THR A 88 -18.39 3.37 12.72
N GLU A 89 -19.73 3.37 12.80
CA GLU A 89 -20.56 3.38 11.57
C GLU A 89 -20.33 4.66 10.75
N ALA A 90 -20.13 5.81 11.39
CA ALA A 90 -19.90 7.08 10.70
C ALA A 90 -18.58 7.08 9.92
N GLU A 91 -17.49 6.52 10.49
CA GLU A 91 -16.23 6.36 9.77
C GLU A 91 -16.35 5.37 8.61
N MET A 92 -17.11 4.28 8.79
CA MET A 92 -17.35 3.30 7.72
C MET A 92 -18.18 3.91 6.57
N GLU A 93 -19.26 4.60 6.86
CA GLU A 93 -20.06 5.31 5.86
C GLU A 93 -19.23 6.31 5.06
N TYR A 94 -18.34 7.06 5.76
CA TYR A 94 -17.42 7.96 5.08
C TYR A 94 -16.44 7.20 4.17
N LEU A 95 -15.83 6.12 4.65
CA LEU A 95 -14.89 5.32 3.85
C LEU A 95 -15.56 4.70 2.62
N GLU A 96 -16.81 4.30 2.74
CA GLU A 96 -17.64 3.83 1.61
C GLU A 96 -17.91 4.96 0.60
N SER A 97 -18.17 6.16 1.07
CA SER A 97 -18.43 7.32 0.21
C SER A 97 -17.24 7.73 -0.65
N ILE A 98 -16.00 7.43 -0.21
CA ILE A 98 -14.77 7.73 -0.94
C ILE A 98 -14.27 6.58 -1.81
N VAL A 99 -14.99 5.48 -1.93
CA VAL A 99 -14.64 4.37 -2.84
C VAL A 99 -14.36 4.83 -4.28
N PRO A 100 -15.10 5.81 -4.85
CA PRO A 100 -14.82 6.28 -6.20
C PRO A 100 -13.40 6.81 -6.45
N ILE A 101 -12.71 7.34 -5.43
CA ILE A 101 -11.30 7.78 -5.55
C ILE A 101 -10.30 6.69 -5.18
N ASN A 102 -10.78 5.53 -4.70
CA ASN A 102 -9.94 4.39 -4.31
C ASN A 102 -10.58 3.03 -4.69
N PRO A 103 -11.00 2.84 -5.95
CA PRO A 103 -11.84 1.70 -6.35
C PRO A 103 -11.13 0.35 -6.23
N LEU A 104 -9.79 0.30 -6.30
CA LEU A 104 -9.02 -0.95 -6.25
C LEU A 104 -8.81 -1.47 -4.82
N HIS A 105 -8.62 -0.56 -3.85
CA HIS A 105 -8.22 -0.92 -2.49
C HIS A 105 -9.33 -0.68 -1.45
N GLY A 106 -10.24 0.25 -1.70
CA GLY A 106 -11.33 0.60 -0.79
C GLY A 106 -12.25 -0.60 -0.51
N PRO A 107 -12.90 -1.18 -1.52
CA PRO A 107 -13.86 -2.27 -1.31
C PRO A 107 -13.29 -3.50 -0.59
N PRO A 108 -12.09 -4.02 -0.93
CA PRO A 108 -11.50 -5.13 -0.18
C PRO A 108 -11.21 -4.80 1.29
N ALA A 109 -10.70 -3.58 1.56
CA ALA A 109 -10.41 -3.17 2.93
C ALA A 109 -11.70 -3.06 3.78
N ILE A 110 -12.76 -2.46 3.24
CA ILE A 110 -14.08 -2.35 3.88
C ILE A 110 -14.65 -3.74 4.18
N LYS A 111 -14.60 -4.67 3.20
CA LYS A 111 -15.01 -6.07 3.41
C LYS A 111 -14.22 -6.75 4.54
N GLY A 112 -12.92 -6.50 4.61
CA GLY A 112 -12.07 -7.01 5.69
C GLY A 112 -12.49 -6.52 7.07
N VAL A 113 -12.90 -5.25 7.20
CA VAL A 113 -13.44 -4.72 8.46
C VAL A 113 -14.73 -5.43 8.85
N TYR A 114 -15.69 -5.53 7.94
CA TYR A 114 -16.96 -6.21 8.22
C TYR A 114 -16.78 -7.69 8.57
N ALA A 115 -15.87 -8.39 7.88
CA ALA A 115 -15.54 -9.77 8.20
C ALA A 115 -14.96 -9.92 9.61
N CYS A 116 -14.04 -9.03 10.01
CA CYS A 116 -13.50 -9.05 11.37
C CYS A 116 -14.56 -8.67 12.42
N ARG A 117 -15.42 -7.68 12.14
CA ARG A 117 -16.53 -7.31 13.04
C ARG A 117 -17.53 -8.43 13.26
N ALA A 118 -17.76 -9.29 12.27
CA ALA A 118 -18.68 -10.42 12.39
C ALA A 118 -18.24 -11.44 13.46
N VAL A 119 -16.94 -11.55 13.73
CA VAL A 119 -16.37 -12.54 14.65
C VAL A 119 -15.69 -11.94 15.87
N LEU A 120 -15.41 -10.64 15.89
CA LEU A 120 -14.78 -9.89 16.97
C LEU A 120 -15.55 -8.58 17.24
N ALA A 121 -16.87 -8.68 17.35
CA ALA A 121 -17.78 -7.50 17.44
C ALA A 121 -17.56 -6.66 18.71
N ASP A 122 -17.06 -7.25 19.77
CA ASP A 122 -16.79 -6.62 21.07
C ASP A 122 -15.43 -5.89 21.14
N LYS A 123 -14.59 -6.07 20.11
CA LYS A 123 -13.26 -5.46 20.06
C LYS A 123 -13.25 -4.13 19.31
N PRO A 124 -12.42 -3.16 19.73
CA PRO A 124 -12.23 -1.95 18.94
C PRO A 124 -11.55 -2.27 17.60
N HIS A 125 -12.11 -1.75 16.52
CA HIS A 125 -11.56 -1.82 15.16
C HIS A 125 -10.94 -0.46 14.80
N ILE A 126 -9.67 -0.45 14.45
CA ILE A 126 -8.90 0.76 14.22
C ILE A 126 -8.50 0.83 12.75
N GLY A 127 -8.93 1.87 12.04
CA GLY A 127 -8.46 2.18 10.69
C GLY A 127 -7.10 2.88 10.73
N VAL A 128 -6.13 2.34 10.01
CA VAL A 128 -4.80 2.92 9.81
C VAL A 128 -4.66 3.29 8.33
N PHE A 129 -4.46 4.56 8.04
CA PHE A 129 -4.52 5.10 6.69
C PHE A 129 -3.12 5.44 6.17
N ASP A 130 -2.75 4.91 5.00
CA ASP A 130 -1.46 5.23 4.38
C ASP A 130 -1.34 6.73 4.09
N THR A 131 -2.44 7.37 3.68
CA THR A 131 -2.48 8.81 3.36
C THR A 131 -2.29 9.71 4.59
N SER A 132 -2.52 9.20 5.81
CA SER A 132 -2.44 10.02 7.02
C SER A 132 -1.03 10.53 7.33
N PHE A 133 0.02 9.80 6.90
CA PHE A 133 1.40 10.26 7.08
C PHE A 133 1.71 11.54 6.29
N TYR A 134 0.94 11.79 5.24
CA TYR A 134 1.08 12.95 4.35
C TYR A 134 0.14 14.10 4.68
N SER A 135 -0.53 14.04 5.82
CA SER A 135 -1.36 15.15 6.32
C SER A 135 -0.56 16.40 6.62
N THR A 136 0.76 16.26 6.80
CA THR A 136 1.72 17.33 7.07
C THR A 136 2.22 18.04 5.81
N LEU A 137 1.90 17.56 4.61
CA LEU A 137 2.32 18.21 3.37
C LEU A 137 1.76 19.63 3.28
N GLU A 138 2.64 20.58 2.96
CA GLU A 138 2.24 21.96 2.70
C GLU A 138 1.51 22.10 1.34
N PRO A 139 0.68 23.13 1.14
CA PRO A 139 -0.04 23.35 -0.11
C PRO A 139 0.85 23.28 -1.36
N LYS A 140 2.06 23.83 -1.33
CA LYS A 140 3.01 23.79 -2.44
C LYS A 140 3.48 22.37 -2.81
N ALA A 141 3.41 21.43 -1.87
CA ALA A 141 3.81 20.03 -2.09
C ALA A 141 2.64 19.14 -2.52
N TYR A 142 1.40 19.44 -2.08
CA TYR A 142 0.26 18.62 -2.42
C TYR A 142 -0.60 19.12 -3.58
N MET A 143 -0.53 20.41 -3.93
CA MET A 143 -1.34 20.97 -5.02
C MET A 143 -0.77 20.62 -6.40
N TYR A 144 -1.65 20.33 -7.33
CA TYR A 144 -1.32 20.28 -8.75
C TYR A 144 -1.55 21.66 -9.38
N ALA A 145 -0.72 22.02 -10.35
CA ALA A 145 -0.90 23.25 -11.15
C ALA A 145 -2.03 23.06 -12.19
N LEU A 146 -3.24 22.78 -11.70
CA LEU A 146 -4.47 22.57 -12.45
C LEU A 146 -5.50 23.62 -12.03
N PRO A 147 -6.66 23.76 -12.72
CA PRO A 147 -7.71 24.67 -12.28
C PRO A 147 -8.05 24.45 -10.81
N TYR A 148 -7.94 25.52 -10.01
CA TYR A 148 -8.08 25.47 -8.55
C TYR A 148 -9.43 24.90 -8.10
N GLU A 149 -10.48 25.18 -8.89
CA GLU A 149 -11.83 24.63 -8.68
C GLU A 149 -11.90 23.10 -8.68
N TRP A 150 -10.93 22.41 -9.30
CA TRP A 150 -10.87 20.95 -9.28
C TRP A 150 -10.40 20.43 -7.91
N TYR A 151 -9.52 21.19 -7.25
CA TYR A 151 -9.18 20.88 -5.86
C TYR A 151 -10.40 21.06 -4.94
N GLU A 152 -11.12 22.19 -5.08
CA GLU A 152 -12.27 22.49 -4.23
C GLU A 152 -13.43 21.52 -4.45
N LYS A 153 -13.74 21.23 -5.72
CA LYS A 153 -14.92 20.45 -6.10
C LYS A 153 -14.70 18.93 -6.02
N TYR A 154 -13.52 18.46 -6.41
CA TYR A 154 -13.22 17.03 -6.57
C TYR A 154 -12.14 16.52 -5.61
N GLY A 155 -11.56 17.38 -4.78
CA GLY A 155 -10.48 17.00 -3.88
C GLY A 155 -9.19 16.59 -4.61
N ILE A 156 -8.93 17.15 -5.81
CA ILE A 156 -7.76 16.81 -6.62
C ILE A 156 -6.51 17.42 -5.99
N ARG A 157 -5.76 16.56 -5.30
CA ARG A 157 -4.48 16.88 -4.67
C ARG A 157 -3.63 15.62 -4.57
N LYS A 158 -2.33 15.77 -4.27
CA LYS A 158 -1.49 14.67 -3.85
C LYS A 158 -1.91 14.21 -2.46
N TYR A 159 -2.22 12.93 -2.30
CA TYR A 159 -2.53 12.27 -1.02
C TYR A 159 -1.33 11.49 -0.49
N GLY A 160 -0.55 10.87 -1.38
CA GLY A 160 0.53 9.96 -1.02
C GLY A 160 0.04 8.62 -0.50
N PHE A 161 0.85 7.59 -0.65
CA PHE A 161 0.50 6.22 -0.27
C PHE A 161 1.73 5.53 0.34
N HIS A 162 1.56 4.30 0.86
CA HIS A 162 2.59 3.61 1.64
C HIS A 162 3.05 4.38 2.90
N GLY A 163 2.28 5.37 3.34
CA GLY A 163 2.67 6.23 4.45
C GLY A 163 2.95 5.48 5.74
N THR A 164 2.19 4.42 6.03
CA THR A 164 2.46 3.52 7.17
C THR A 164 3.87 2.93 7.09
N SER A 165 4.30 2.49 5.90
CA SER A 165 5.64 1.96 5.66
C SER A 165 6.71 3.05 5.79
N HIS A 166 6.53 4.18 5.12
CA HIS A 166 7.50 5.27 5.15
C HIS A 166 7.71 5.84 6.57
N ARG A 167 6.63 6.02 7.32
CA ARG A 167 6.68 6.43 8.73
C ARG A 167 7.47 5.44 9.58
N TYR A 168 7.19 4.14 9.43
CA TYR A 168 7.87 3.10 10.19
C TYR A 168 9.36 3.02 9.84
N VAL A 169 9.69 2.98 8.55
CA VAL A 169 11.09 2.89 8.10
C VAL A 169 11.88 4.13 8.48
N GLY A 170 11.30 5.33 8.36
CA GLY A 170 11.92 6.58 8.80
C GLY A 170 12.23 6.60 10.29
N ALA A 171 11.26 6.19 11.13
CA ALA A 171 11.46 6.07 12.57
C ALA A 171 12.53 5.02 12.93
N LYS A 172 12.52 3.86 12.28
CA LYS A 172 13.53 2.81 12.47
C LYS A 172 14.93 3.23 12.00
N ALA A 173 15.02 4.02 10.95
CA ALA A 173 16.31 4.58 10.52
C ALA A 173 16.89 5.55 11.58
N ALA A 174 16.07 6.41 12.17
CA ALA A 174 16.49 7.30 13.26
C ALA A 174 16.95 6.51 14.50
N GLU A 175 16.17 5.49 14.89
CA GLU A 175 16.52 4.57 15.99
C GLU A 175 17.87 3.86 15.72
N TYR A 176 18.04 3.32 14.52
CA TYR A 176 19.29 2.64 14.11
C TYR A 176 20.50 3.57 14.14
N LEU A 177 20.32 4.84 13.76
CA LEU A 177 21.36 5.85 13.79
C LEU A 177 21.63 6.40 15.22
N GLY A 178 20.81 6.05 16.20
CA GLY A 178 20.89 6.57 17.55
C GLY A 178 20.65 8.09 17.63
N LYS A 179 19.81 8.65 16.74
CA LYS A 179 19.52 10.08 16.62
C LYS A 179 18.03 10.36 16.80
N ASP A 180 17.71 11.55 17.26
CA ASP A 180 16.32 12.02 17.27
C ASP A 180 15.85 12.24 15.82
N ALA A 181 14.68 11.73 15.48
CA ALA A 181 14.12 11.87 14.12
C ALA A 181 13.97 13.34 13.70
N LYS A 182 13.73 14.25 14.67
CA LYS A 182 13.60 15.70 14.41
C LYS A 182 14.89 16.36 13.89
N ASP A 183 16.05 15.73 14.08
CA ASP A 183 17.35 16.24 13.65
C ASP A 183 17.81 15.61 12.32
N LEU A 184 16.92 14.82 11.66
CA LEU A 184 17.27 14.04 10.49
C LEU A 184 16.44 14.43 9.27
N LYS A 185 17.11 14.43 8.12
CA LYS A 185 16.50 14.44 6.79
C LYS A 185 16.68 13.05 6.18
N ILE A 186 15.59 12.37 5.90
CA ILE A 186 15.60 10.97 5.47
C ILE A 186 14.80 10.83 4.19
N ILE A 187 15.35 10.14 3.20
CA ILE A 187 14.61 9.70 2.02
C ILE A 187 14.35 8.20 2.17
N THR A 188 13.10 7.81 2.20
CA THR A 188 12.71 6.40 2.27
C THR A 188 12.21 5.91 0.93
N CYS A 189 12.65 4.70 0.53
CA CYS A 189 12.23 4.04 -0.71
C CYS A 189 11.47 2.76 -0.35
N HIS A 190 10.17 2.74 -0.65
CA HIS A 190 9.36 1.54 -0.60
C HIS A 190 9.31 0.95 -2.00
N ILE A 191 10.05 -0.15 -2.24
CA ILE A 191 10.19 -0.75 -3.56
C ILE A 191 9.60 -2.16 -3.53
N GLY A 192 8.48 -2.34 -4.21
CA GLY A 192 7.75 -3.60 -4.31
C GLY A 192 6.91 -3.65 -5.58
N SER A 193 5.82 -4.42 -5.59
CA SER A 193 4.81 -4.38 -6.67
C SER A 193 4.23 -2.98 -6.88
N GLY A 194 3.94 -2.26 -5.78
CA GLY A 194 3.80 -0.83 -5.74
C GLY A 194 5.11 -0.22 -5.23
N SER A 195 5.50 0.96 -5.75
CA SER A 195 6.76 1.59 -5.36
C SER A 195 6.58 3.09 -5.16
N SER A 196 7.18 3.63 -4.11
CA SER A 196 7.17 5.05 -3.82
C SER A 196 8.44 5.49 -3.10
N VAL A 197 8.73 6.77 -3.19
CA VAL A 197 9.82 7.45 -2.47
C VAL A 197 9.21 8.60 -1.69
N THR A 198 9.66 8.83 -0.46
CA THR A 198 9.14 9.89 0.41
C THR A 198 10.29 10.65 1.03
N ALA A 199 10.20 11.97 1.01
CA ALA A 199 11.06 12.89 1.74
C ALA A 199 10.52 13.11 3.14
N ILE A 200 11.36 12.94 4.15
CA ILE A 200 11.03 13.07 5.57
C ILE A 200 12.02 14.06 6.18
N ASP A 201 11.53 15.18 6.68
CA ASP A 201 12.33 16.18 7.40
C ASP A 201 11.79 16.30 8.82
N GLY A 202 12.66 16.16 9.80
CA GLY A 202 12.25 16.24 11.21
C GLY A 202 11.23 15.19 11.65
N GLY A 203 11.20 14.02 10.98
CA GLY A 203 10.27 12.91 11.27
C GLY A 203 8.90 13.03 10.61
N ILE A 204 8.62 14.09 9.86
CA ILE A 204 7.37 14.31 9.13
C ILE A 204 7.60 14.24 7.60
N ALA A 205 6.59 13.79 6.86
CA ALA A 205 6.65 13.80 5.40
C ALA A 205 6.54 15.25 4.88
N VAL A 206 7.47 15.61 3.98
CA VAL A 206 7.48 16.93 3.31
C VAL A 206 7.15 16.81 1.81
N ASP A 207 7.46 15.67 1.19
CA ASP A 207 6.96 15.30 -0.14
C ASP A 207 6.92 13.78 -0.32
N THR A 208 6.22 13.32 -1.35
CA THR A 208 6.15 11.91 -1.74
C THR A 208 5.84 11.74 -3.22
N SER A 209 6.27 10.63 -3.80
CA SER A 209 6.18 10.38 -5.23
C SER A 209 4.80 9.93 -5.72
N MET A 210 4.01 9.25 -4.91
CA MET A 210 2.63 8.91 -5.27
C MET A 210 1.72 10.13 -5.08
N GLY A 211 0.83 10.35 -6.03
CA GLY A 211 0.05 11.56 -6.17
C GLY A 211 -1.39 11.46 -5.67
N PHE A 212 -2.34 11.86 -6.51
CA PHE A 212 -3.79 11.71 -6.30
C PHE A 212 -4.17 10.23 -6.16
N THR A 213 -3.53 9.36 -6.94
CA THR A 213 -3.66 7.91 -6.87
C THR A 213 -2.28 7.25 -6.65
N PRO A 214 -2.23 5.96 -6.30
CA PRO A 214 -0.96 5.24 -6.19
C PRO A 214 -0.34 4.86 -7.54
N GLN A 215 -0.75 5.49 -8.64
CA GLN A 215 -0.21 5.29 -9.98
C GLN A 215 1.01 6.16 -10.25
N ASP A 216 1.04 7.39 -9.69
CA ASP A 216 2.07 8.39 -9.94
C ASP A 216 3.45 8.00 -9.36
N GLY A 217 4.50 8.66 -9.82
CA GLY A 217 5.88 8.52 -9.35
C GLY A 217 6.68 7.50 -10.15
N LEU A 218 7.16 6.45 -9.49
CA LEU A 218 7.97 5.40 -10.11
C LEU A 218 7.20 4.53 -11.08
N PRO A 219 7.81 4.02 -12.16
CA PRO A 219 7.33 2.81 -12.82
C PRO A 219 7.30 1.66 -11.80
N MET A 220 6.25 0.84 -11.85
CA MET A 220 6.01 -0.23 -10.87
C MET A 220 5.84 -1.57 -11.58
N GLY A 221 5.40 -2.63 -10.91
CA GLY A 221 5.18 -3.92 -11.54
C GLY A 221 4.27 -3.85 -12.77
N THR A 222 3.11 -3.18 -12.64
CA THR A 222 2.12 -3.02 -13.72
C THR A 222 1.71 -1.57 -13.98
N ARG A 223 2.08 -0.61 -13.12
CA ARG A 223 1.70 0.80 -13.21
C ARG A 223 2.77 1.59 -13.94
N CYS A 224 2.35 2.54 -14.77
CA CYS A 224 3.26 3.33 -15.60
C CYS A 224 4.16 4.31 -14.81
N GLY A 225 3.75 4.74 -13.61
CA GLY A 225 4.36 5.87 -12.92
C GLY A 225 4.02 7.21 -13.59
N ALA A 226 4.83 8.23 -13.32
CA ALA A 226 4.67 9.56 -13.90
C ALA A 226 4.91 9.54 -15.41
N ILE A 227 3.96 10.11 -16.15
CA ILE A 227 4.00 10.26 -17.62
C ILE A 227 3.57 11.68 -18.03
N ASP A 228 3.85 12.06 -19.25
CA ASP A 228 3.25 13.25 -19.84
C ASP A 228 1.73 13.03 -20.00
N PRO A 229 0.86 13.84 -19.38
CA PRO A 229 -0.58 13.67 -19.44
C PRO A 229 -1.16 13.74 -20.86
N SER A 230 -0.47 14.41 -21.80
CA SER A 230 -0.88 14.48 -23.19
C SER A 230 -0.85 13.12 -23.91
N LEU A 231 -0.02 12.18 -23.42
CA LEU A 231 0.03 10.80 -23.97
C LEU A 231 -1.32 10.10 -23.80
N VAL A 232 -2.04 10.35 -22.70
CA VAL A 232 -3.34 9.73 -22.39
C VAL A 232 -4.34 10.05 -23.52
N THR A 233 -4.56 11.34 -23.75
CA THR A 233 -5.52 11.79 -24.78
C THR A 233 -5.05 11.49 -26.20
N TYR A 234 -3.73 11.52 -26.45
CA TYR A 234 -3.17 11.15 -27.76
C TYR A 234 -3.45 9.68 -28.10
N VAL A 235 -3.10 8.76 -27.19
CA VAL A 235 -3.31 7.32 -27.43
C VAL A 235 -4.80 6.98 -27.56
N MET A 236 -5.66 7.56 -26.70
CA MET A 236 -7.11 7.38 -26.80
C MET A 236 -7.65 7.78 -28.17
N LYS A 237 -7.20 8.92 -28.71
CA LYS A 237 -7.61 9.38 -30.06
C LYS A 237 -7.10 8.48 -31.18
N GLN A 238 -5.89 7.92 -31.07
CA GLN A 238 -5.31 7.04 -32.08
C GLN A 238 -5.89 5.63 -32.07
N SER A 239 -6.16 5.10 -30.87
CA SER A 239 -6.59 3.71 -30.69
C SER A 239 -8.10 3.52 -30.54
N GLY A 240 -8.85 4.61 -30.25
CA GLY A 240 -10.27 4.53 -29.92
C GLY A 240 -10.55 3.99 -28.51
N MET A 241 -9.53 3.86 -27.65
CA MET A 241 -9.70 3.39 -26.27
C MET A 241 -10.65 4.30 -25.50
N THR A 242 -11.52 3.67 -24.72
CA THR A 242 -12.33 4.35 -23.70
C THR A 242 -11.47 4.79 -22.50
N PRO A 243 -11.94 5.72 -21.64
CA PRO A 243 -11.25 6.08 -20.41
C PRO A 243 -10.92 4.88 -19.52
N ASP A 244 -11.84 3.92 -19.37
CA ASP A 244 -11.64 2.71 -18.55
C ASP A 244 -10.57 1.78 -19.12
N GLU A 245 -10.53 1.63 -20.44
CA GLU A 245 -9.49 0.85 -21.11
C GLU A 245 -8.11 1.49 -20.98
N MET A 246 -8.05 2.81 -21.05
CA MET A 246 -6.83 3.57 -20.83
C MET A 246 -6.36 3.47 -19.37
N ASP A 247 -7.26 3.65 -18.40
CA ASP A 247 -6.94 3.45 -16.99
C ASP A 247 -6.41 2.04 -16.72
N ASN A 248 -7.07 1.03 -17.27
CA ASN A 248 -6.61 -0.36 -17.16
C ASN A 248 -5.23 -0.58 -17.81
N ALA A 249 -4.95 0.06 -18.95
CA ALA A 249 -3.64 -0.02 -19.60
C ALA A 249 -2.54 0.57 -18.71
N MET A 250 -2.77 1.77 -18.14
CA MET A 250 -1.80 2.45 -17.30
C MET A 250 -1.58 1.77 -15.94
N ASN A 251 -2.62 1.14 -15.36
CA ASN A 251 -2.56 0.52 -14.04
C ASN A 251 -2.16 -0.95 -14.05
N LYS A 252 -2.53 -1.72 -15.11
CA LYS A 252 -2.40 -3.18 -15.11
C LYS A 252 -1.56 -3.75 -16.25
N LYS A 253 -1.22 -2.95 -17.28
CA LYS A 253 -0.50 -3.43 -18.47
C LYS A 253 0.77 -2.64 -18.77
N SER A 254 1.18 -1.76 -17.87
CA SER A 254 2.36 -0.88 -17.98
C SER A 254 3.49 -1.34 -17.05
N GLY A 255 4.37 -0.45 -16.68
CA GLY A 255 5.47 -0.70 -15.74
C GLY A 255 6.44 -1.78 -16.23
N LEU A 256 6.94 -2.57 -15.28
CA LEU A 256 7.87 -3.67 -15.59
C LEU A 256 7.25 -4.65 -16.60
N LEU A 257 6.00 -5.05 -16.39
CA LEU A 257 5.28 -5.94 -17.30
C LEU A 257 5.19 -5.36 -18.72
N GLY A 258 4.73 -4.12 -18.84
CA GLY A 258 4.49 -3.49 -20.13
C GLY A 258 5.77 -3.27 -20.94
N VAL A 259 6.85 -2.87 -20.28
CA VAL A 259 8.15 -2.62 -20.94
C VAL A 259 8.86 -3.93 -21.24
N SER A 260 9.00 -4.82 -20.26
CA SER A 260 9.74 -6.08 -20.43
C SER A 260 8.99 -7.07 -21.36
N GLY A 261 7.66 -7.11 -21.25
CA GLY A 261 6.85 -8.17 -21.85
C GLY A 261 7.03 -9.54 -21.17
N VAL A 262 7.64 -9.59 -19.98
CA VAL A 262 7.98 -10.83 -19.25
C VAL A 262 7.04 -11.02 -18.07
N SER A 263 7.12 -10.13 -17.06
CA SER A 263 6.43 -10.28 -15.80
C SER A 263 6.27 -8.92 -15.10
N ASN A 264 5.38 -8.86 -14.13
CA ASN A 264 5.28 -7.78 -13.17
C ASN A 264 6.12 -8.02 -11.90
N ASP A 265 6.71 -9.20 -11.75
CA ASP A 265 7.63 -9.52 -10.66
C ASP A 265 9.06 -9.10 -11.05
N GLY A 266 9.63 -8.16 -10.29
CA GLY A 266 10.97 -7.65 -10.53
C GLY A 266 12.05 -8.75 -10.51
N ARG A 267 11.86 -9.83 -9.76
CA ARG A 267 12.81 -10.97 -9.69
C ARG A 267 12.86 -11.72 -11.03
N GLU A 268 11.70 -11.95 -11.64
CA GLU A 268 11.60 -12.61 -12.94
C GLU A 268 12.11 -11.72 -14.07
N VAL A 269 11.80 -10.41 -13.99
CA VAL A 269 12.32 -9.43 -14.96
C VAL A 269 13.83 -9.30 -14.86
N TRP A 270 14.39 -9.30 -13.63
CA TRP A 270 15.84 -9.28 -13.42
C TRP A 270 16.52 -10.53 -13.99
N ALA A 271 15.98 -11.72 -13.68
CA ALA A 271 16.49 -12.97 -14.23
C ALA A 271 16.47 -13.00 -15.78
N ALA A 272 15.41 -12.45 -16.40
CA ALA A 272 15.33 -12.33 -17.83
C ALA A 272 16.39 -11.34 -18.42
N ALA A 273 16.65 -10.24 -17.71
CA ALA A 273 17.67 -9.26 -18.08
C ALA A 273 19.07 -9.89 -18.03
N ASP A 274 19.39 -10.65 -16.97
CA ASP A 274 20.64 -11.38 -16.83
C ASP A 274 20.82 -12.47 -17.90
N ALA A 275 19.71 -13.04 -18.39
CA ALA A 275 19.69 -13.97 -19.52
C ALA A 275 19.79 -13.27 -20.91
N GLY A 276 19.98 -11.94 -20.96
CA GLY A 276 20.20 -11.18 -22.17
C GLY A 276 18.92 -10.59 -22.82
N ASN A 277 17.80 -10.53 -22.10
CA ASN A 277 16.60 -9.88 -22.62
C ASN A 277 16.73 -8.34 -22.46
N GLU A 278 16.97 -7.65 -23.59
CA GLU A 278 17.19 -6.20 -23.64
C GLU A 278 15.98 -5.38 -23.14
N ARG A 279 14.74 -5.83 -23.38
CA ARG A 279 13.56 -5.14 -22.86
C ARG A 279 13.40 -5.31 -21.37
N ALA A 280 13.74 -6.47 -20.83
CA ALA A 280 13.76 -6.69 -19.38
C ALA A 280 14.80 -5.81 -18.69
N LYS A 281 16.00 -5.71 -19.27
CA LYS A 281 17.05 -4.79 -18.81
C LYS A 281 16.58 -3.34 -18.83
N LEU A 282 16.01 -2.88 -19.93
CA LEU A 282 15.44 -1.53 -20.05
C LEU A 282 14.36 -1.26 -18.99
N ALA A 283 13.48 -2.23 -18.71
CA ALA A 283 12.45 -2.07 -17.69
C ALA A 283 13.03 -1.83 -16.30
N MET A 284 14.07 -2.58 -15.92
CA MET A 284 14.77 -2.39 -14.65
C MET A 284 15.52 -1.05 -14.59
N GLU A 285 16.16 -0.65 -15.69
CA GLU A 285 16.85 0.63 -15.79
C GLU A 285 15.88 1.82 -15.67
N LEU A 286 14.68 1.75 -16.27
CA LEU A 286 13.65 2.77 -16.12
C LEU A 286 13.19 2.92 -14.66
N MET A 287 12.98 1.80 -13.97
CA MET A 287 12.60 1.82 -12.54
C MET A 287 13.72 2.41 -11.68
N ALA A 288 14.95 1.97 -11.86
CA ALA A 288 16.11 2.49 -11.13
C ALA A 288 16.32 3.99 -11.40
N ARG A 289 16.23 4.43 -12.66
CA ARG A 289 16.32 5.83 -13.03
C ARG A 289 15.21 6.68 -12.39
N GLY A 290 13.99 6.14 -12.29
CA GLY A 290 12.89 6.79 -11.59
C GLY A 290 13.24 7.07 -10.13
N ALA A 291 13.79 6.07 -9.43
CA ALA A 291 14.23 6.22 -8.04
C ALA A 291 15.35 7.27 -7.91
N VAL A 292 16.37 7.23 -8.77
CA VAL A 292 17.48 8.21 -8.78
C VAL A 292 16.96 9.64 -8.96
N LYS A 293 16.01 9.86 -9.86
CA LYS A 293 15.41 11.20 -10.08
C LYS A 293 14.71 11.71 -8.83
N LEU A 294 13.92 10.87 -8.17
CA LEU A 294 13.16 11.25 -6.97
C LEU A 294 14.10 11.49 -5.78
N ILE A 295 15.12 10.65 -5.59
CA ILE A 295 16.14 10.86 -4.56
C ILE A 295 16.85 12.21 -4.80
N GLY A 296 17.26 12.49 -6.04
CA GLY A 296 17.89 13.78 -6.39
C GLY A 296 16.97 14.98 -6.15
N THR A 297 15.70 14.88 -6.53
CA THR A 297 14.68 15.92 -6.29
C THR A 297 14.53 16.18 -4.79
N TYR A 298 14.32 15.14 -3.99
CA TYR A 298 14.09 15.27 -2.55
C TYR A 298 15.34 15.69 -1.77
N THR A 299 16.53 15.33 -2.28
CA THR A 299 17.79 15.85 -1.71
C THR A 299 17.92 17.36 -1.92
N ALA A 300 17.44 17.86 -3.07
CA ALA A 300 17.49 19.31 -3.35
C ALA A 300 16.37 20.08 -2.65
N GLU A 301 15.26 19.43 -2.32
CA GLU A 301 14.09 20.04 -1.66
C GLU A 301 14.29 20.18 -0.14
N MET A 302 14.95 19.25 0.50
CA MET A 302 15.28 19.23 1.93
C MET A 302 16.63 19.89 2.22
#